data_987211f176b29cf40df8274279f22418
#
_entry.id   987211f176b29cf40df8274279f22418
#
_cell.length_a   1.000
_cell.length_b   1.000
_cell.length_c   1.000
_cell.angle_alpha   90.00
_cell.angle_beta   90.00
_cell.angle_gamma   90.00
#
_symmetry.space_group_name_H-M   'P 1'
#
loop_
_entity.id
_entity.type
_entity.pdbx_description
1 polymer ?
#
loop_
_entity_poly.entity_id
_entity_poly.type
_entity_poly.pdbx_seq_one_letter_code
_entity_poly.pdbx_strand_id
1 'polypeptide(L)'
;LASAILFLKNTIFGQMSNREVIVTVNNEKIYKDQFESYRQILKDQLSQLNQQKAQMGIPQENLQDVPDSITDEIILQNLISKALLISAASDFKIKVPNGEINRQVNKEIKGVKKEELMNALAARGYRNLTDYKNAIKQSKIMQKLQEKMFGKYQLSDADVKKAFDREQYAGLAGKDYNDIKVKLKESLQQDRNDALLNSYLVKLNEKAKIEFKNPEIKKIYNDSKVIVARNGEYKILNKTVNERVLKAISESQDGYSEKLLNDIKANLKVELDKLVKISVKAKAAGLKPDPELVGVDQLQDLSKRYYNSLIDNFKVDDATLKAKFEQKKDSYSIQSSVGGYVIGDEYQPNSQDLENAKKQAQEIMKTTNKNNFAQKAKEFSKDPGSATKGGSLGETTDLSGLVPEFANAVKNGKAGDIVGPIQTQFGYHIIYIESKDANNPNVAKVSHILITPNISEATKQKVAQKVNDLKAQVQSGKVTWDQVEKQDRFNFNVKERFKKLLKGETVPGIGKDDELVNKLFASKLNEIIEKNLPVGYFLVVKTSEIPFTPATFENSKERARLELAHEFAEKTLASIN
;
A
#
# COMPACT_ATOMS: atom_id res chain seq x y z
N LEU A 1 -5.90 4.29 -4.61
CA LEU A 1 -7.31 4.12 -5.02
C LEU A 1 -7.52 4.56 -6.48
N ALA A 2 -7.04 5.72 -6.94
CA ALA A 2 -7.25 6.18 -8.32
C ALA A 2 -6.60 5.24 -9.36
N SER A 3 -5.36 4.77 -9.15
CA SER A 3 -4.72 3.75 -10.00
C SER A 3 -5.31 2.35 -9.79
N ALA A 4 -5.82 2.03 -8.59
CA ALA A 4 -6.50 0.76 -8.31
C ALA A 4 -7.89 0.70 -8.95
N ILE A 5 -8.56 1.84 -9.17
CA ILE A 5 -9.88 1.91 -9.85
C ILE A 5 -9.71 1.65 -11.36
N LEU A 6 -8.65 2.11 -12.01
CA LEU A 6 -8.32 1.75 -13.40
C LEU A 6 -8.02 0.24 -13.55
N PHE A 7 -7.55 -0.41 -12.47
CA PHE A 7 -7.28 -1.83 -12.38
C PHE A 7 -8.18 -2.53 -11.35
N LEU A 8 -9.46 -2.18 -11.25
CA LEU A 8 -10.42 -3.07 -10.59
C LEU A 8 -10.31 -4.41 -11.30
N LYS A 9 -9.40 -5.21 -10.77
CA LYS A 9 -9.08 -6.55 -11.27
C LYS A 9 -10.38 -7.30 -11.42
N ASN A 10 -10.78 -7.50 -12.67
CA ASN A 10 -11.68 -8.57 -13.13
C ASN A 10 -12.71 -9.05 -12.11
N THR A 11 -13.49 -8.17 -11.52
CA THR A 11 -14.58 -8.53 -10.63
C THR A 11 -15.88 -8.47 -11.42
N ILE A 12 -16.51 -9.44 -11.63
CA ILE A 12 -17.72 -10.22 -11.47
C ILE A 12 -19.01 -9.69 -12.01
N PHE A 13 -19.86 -10.59 -12.46
CA PHE A 13 -21.26 -10.22 -12.66
C PHE A 13 -22.24 -11.39 -12.49
N GLY A 14 -23.28 -11.13 -11.67
CA GLY A 14 -24.38 -12.04 -11.36
C GLY A 14 -25.24 -12.49 -12.54
N GLN A 15 -26.09 -13.48 -12.32
CA GLN A 15 -26.88 -14.20 -13.32
C GLN A 15 -27.80 -13.27 -14.14
N MET A 16 -27.81 -13.43 -15.49
CA MET A 16 -29.04 -13.40 -16.28
C MET A 16 -28.79 -13.65 -17.77
N SER A 17 -29.73 -14.32 -18.42
CA SER A 17 -29.78 -14.58 -19.86
C SER A 17 -30.15 -13.34 -20.68
N ASN A 18 -30.58 -12.23 -20.06
CA ASN A 18 -30.90 -10.94 -20.68
C ASN A 18 -30.21 -9.81 -19.89
N ARG A 19 -28.91 -9.56 -20.18
CA ARG A 19 -28.22 -8.43 -19.56
C ARG A 19 -28.63 -7.12 -20.18
N GLU A 20 -29.08 -6.17 -19.37
CA GLU A 20 -29.44 -4.82 -19.80
C GLU A 20 -28.17 -4.06 -20.21
N VAL A 21 -28.09 -3.67 -21.48
CA VAL A 21 -27.00 -2.82 -21.99
C VAL A 21 -27.35 -1.37 -21.67
N ILE A 22 -26.49 -0.69 -20.92
CA ILE A 22 -26.66 0.73 -20.54
C ILE A 22 -25.88 1.68 -21.46
N VAL A 23 -24.72 1.25 -21.97
CA VAL A 23 -23.87 2.02 -22.89
C VAL A 23 -23.27 1.07 -23.93
N THR A 24 -23.13 1.53 -25.16
CA THR A 24 -22.29 0.90 -26.18
C THR A 24 -21.21 1.88 -26.61
N VAL A 25 -19.96 1.45 -26.53
CA VAL A 25 -18.76 2.23 -26.92
C VAL A 25 -18.14 1.54 -28.12
N ASN A 26 -18.27 2.12 -29.30
CA ASN A 26 -17.99 1.46 -30.58
C ASN A 26 -18.76 0.12 -30.65
N ASN A 27 -18.05 -1.02 -30.55
CA ASN A 27 -18.68 -2.36 -30.56
C ASN A 27 -18.72 -3.01 -29.16
N GLU A 28 -18.17 -2.35 -28.13
CA GLU A 28 -18.11 -2.87 -26.78
C GLU A 28 -19.37 -2.47 -25.97
N LYS A 29 -19.96 -3.44 -25.31
CA LYS A 29 -21.17 -3.24 -24.50
C LYS A 29 -20.83 -3.14 -23.02
N ILE A 30 -21.36 -2.13 -22.36
CA ILE A 30 -21.33 -1.95 -20.90
C ILE A 30 -22.72 -2.28 -20.37
N TYR A 31 -22.78 -3.12 -19.35
CA TYR A 31 -24.02 -3.65 -18.81
C TYR A 31 -24.33 -3.05 -17.44
N LYS A 32 -25.62 -2.98 -17.10
CA LYS A 32 -26.10 -2.44 -15.83
C LYS A 32 -25.55 -3.17 -14.62
N ASP A 33 -25.55 -4.49 -14.66
CA ASP A 33 -24.99 -5.33 -13.59
C ASP A 33 -23.51 -5.04 -13.32
N GLN A 34 -22.75 -4.67 -14.35
CA GLN A 34 -21.35 -4.23 -14.19
C GLN A 34 -21.28 -2.92 -13.41
N PHE A 35 -22.05 -1.95 -13.81
CA PHE A 35 -22.06 -0.66 -13.18
C PHE A 35 -22.47 -0.76 -11.70
N GLU A 36 -23.56 -1.49 -11.39
CA GLU A 36 -24.05 -1.69 -10.03
C GLU A 36 -23.05 -2.44 -9.15
N SER A 37 -22.39 -3.44 -9.69
CA SER A 37 -21.39 -4.20 -8.93
C SER A 37 -20.16 -3.33 -8.57
N TYR A 38 -19.66 -2.53 -9.51
CA TYR A 38 -18.58 -1.59 -9.19
C TYR A 38 -19.02 -0.49 -8.22
N ARG A 39 -20.28 -0.05 -8.31
CA ARG A 39 -20.85 0.88 -7.33
C ARG A 39 -20.81 0.31 -5.92
N GLN A 40 -21.25 -0.94 -5.74
CA GLN A 40 -21.21 -1.60 -4.44
C GLN A 40 -19.79 -1.76 -3.92
N ILE A 41 -18.86 -2.24 -4.75
CA ILE A 41 -17.45 -2.42 -4.36
C ILE A 41 -16.83 -1.09 -3.92
N LEU A 42 -17.06 -0.01 -4.66
CA LEU A 42 -16.49 1.31 -4.31
C LEU A 42 -17.08 1.85 -3.01
N LYS A 43 -18.41 1.69 -2.81
CA LYS A 43 -19.07 2.07 -1.55
C LYS A 43 -18.50 1.29 -0.36
N ASP A 44 -18.33 -0.03 -0.50
CA ASP A 44 -17.77 -0.87 0.56
C ASP A 44 -16.33 -0.45 0.89
N GLN A 45 -15.50 -0.15 -0.12
CA GLN A 45 -14.13 0.32 0.09
C GLN A 45 -14.08 1.68 0.79
N LEU A 46 -14.93 2.62 0.41
CA LEU A 46 -15.01 3.95 1.05
C LEU A 46 -15.52 3.83 2.49
N SER A 47 -16.51 2.98 2.73
CA SER A 47 -17.03 2.70 4.07
C SER A 47 -15.94 2.08 4.96
N GLN A 48 -15.19 1.09 4.47
CA GLN A 48 -14.06 0.50 5.19
C GLN A 48 -12.97 1.54 5.50
N LEU A 49 -12.67 2.42 4.55
CA LEU A 49 -11.71 3.51 4.75
C LEU A 49 -12.18 4.46 5.85
N ASN A 50 -13.45 4.86 5.84
CA ASN A 50 -14.03 5.71 6.89
C ASN A 50 -14.00 5.01 8.26
N GLN A 51 -14.29 3.71 8.33
CA GLN A 51 -14.18 2.93 9.57
C GLN A 51 -12.74 2.89 10.10
N GLN A 52 -11.74 2.67 9.23
CA GLN A 52 -10.33 2.71 9.63
C GLN A 52 -9.94 4.08 10.18
N LYS A 53 -10.37 5.17 9.54
CA LYS A 53 -10.13 6.55 10.01
C LYS A 53 -10.80 6.82 11.35
N ALA A 54 -12.04 6.37 11.55
CA ALA A 54 -12.73 6.47 12.83
C ALA A 54 -11.98 5.74 13.94
N GLN A 55 -11.44 4.55 13.68
CA GLN A 55 -10.59 3.80 14.63
C GLN A 55 -9.28 4.53 14.94
N MET A 56 -8.77 5.38 14.04
CA MET A 56 -7.62 6.25 14.26
C MET A 56 -7.96 7.54 15.01
N GLY A 57 -9.23 7.70 15.45
CA GLY A 57 -9.69 8.84 16.25
C GLY A 57 -10.18 10.04 15.46
N ILE A 58 -10.44 9.90 14.14
CA ILE A 58 -11.04 10.96 13.34
C ILE A 58 -12.53 11.10 13.70
N PRO A 59 -13.02 12.30 14.05
CA PRO A 59 -14.43 12.51 14.40
C PRO A 59 -15.37 12.09 13.25
N GLN A 60 -16.48 11.45 13.60
CA GLN A 60 -17.46 10.94 12.63
C GLN A 60 -18.04 12.06 11.74
N GLU A 61 -18.15 13.27 12.25
CA GLU A 61 -18.61 14.45 11.50
C GLU A 61 -17.70 14.82 10.33
N ASN A 62 -16.41 14.44 10.38
CA ASN A 62 -15.43 14.63 9.32
C ASN A 62 -15.37 13.45 8.33
N LEU A 63 -16.18 12.42 8.53
CA LEU A 63 -16.17 11.18 7.73
C LEU A 63 -17.49 11.04 6.94
N GLN A 64 -17.90 12.11 6.24
CA GLN A 64 -19.08 12.07 5.41
C GLN A 64 -18.92 11.08 4.23
N ASP A 65 -20.02 10.47 3.84
CA ASP A 65 -20.04 9.60 2.68
C ASP A 65 -19.82 10.40 1.38
N VAL A 66 -19.08 9.81 0.45
CA VAL A 66 -18.88 10.40 -0.86
C VAL A 66 -20.19 10.32 -1.64
N PRO A 67 -20.69 11.44 -2.20
CA PRO A 67 -21.94 11.44 -2.98
C PRO A 67 -21.91 10.45 -4.15
N ASP A 68 -23.06 9.81 -4.39
CA ASP A 68 -23.23 8.88 -5.51
C ASP A 68 -22.93 9.56 -6.86
N SER A 69 -23.21 10.86 -7.01
CA SER A 69 -22.87 11.61 -8.22
C SER A 69 -21.36 11.63 -8.54
N ILE A 70 -20.50 11.55 -7.53
CA ILE A 70 -19.04 11.48 -7.69
C ILE A 70 -18.63 10.04 -8.02
N THR A 71 -19.09 9.06 -7.23
CA THR A 71 -18.69 7.66 -7.38
C THR A 71 -19.21 7.06 -8.68
N ASP A 72 -20.46 7.32 -9.04
CA ASP A 72 -21.09 6.83 -10.27
C ASP A 72 -20.40 7.38 -11.53
N GLU A 73 -20.03 8.65 -11.51
CA GLU A 73 -19.28 9.26 -12.61
C GLU A 73 -17.94 8.55 -12.82
N ILE A 74 -17.18 8.33 -11.75
CA ILE A 74 -15.87 7.66 -11.81
C ILE A 74 -16.02 6.23 -12.34
N ILE A 75 -17.02 5.49 -11.86
CA ILE A 75 -17.29 4.13 -12.31
C ILE A 75 -17.60 4.11 -13.80
N LEU A 76 -18.50 5.00 -14.24
CA LEU A 76 -18.91 5.08 -15.65
C LEU A 76 -17.71 5.44 -16.54
N GLN A 77 -16.89 6.42 -16.16
CA GLN A 77 -15.71 6.81 -16.91
C GLN A 77 -14.69 5.66 -17.02
N ASN A 78 -14.49 4.89 -15.95
CA ASN A 78 -13.61 3.73 -15.96
C ASN A 78 -14.12 2.63 -16.88
N LEU A 79 -15.43 2.35 -16.87
CA LEU A 79 -16.03 1.37 -17.78
C LEU A 79 -15.92 1.80 -19.23
N ILE A 80 -16.18 3.08 -19.53
CA ILE A 80 -16.03 3.64 -20.89
C ILE A 80 -14.56 3.60 -21.33
N SER A 81 -13.63 4.01 -20.47
CA SER A 81 -12.20 3.98 -20.76
C SER A 81 -11.72 2.56 -21.07
N LYS A 82 -12.17 1.57 -20.29
CA LYS A 82 -11.87 0.16 -20.54
C LYS A 82 -12.43 -0.30 -21.89
N ALA A 83 -13.68 0.04 -22.21
CA ALA A 83 -14.30 -0.30 -23.49
C ALA A 83 -13.58 0.35 -24.67
N LEU A 84 -13.17 1.62 -24.54
CA LEU A 84 -12.36 2.32 -25.55
C LEU A 84 -11.04 1.61 -25.83
N LEU A 85 -10.33 1.20 -24.77
CA LEU A 85 -9.05 0.51 -24.90
C LEU A 85 -9.19 -0.88 -25.52
N ILE A 86 -10.23 -1.64 -25.13
CA ILE A 86 -10.52 -2.95 -25.73
C ILE A 86 -10.86 -2.79 -27.21
N SER A 87 -11.70 -1.81 -27.56
CA SER A 87 -12.03 -1.50 -28.95
C SER A 87 -10.79 -1.11 -29.77
N ALA A 88 -9.90 -0.29 -29.21
CA ALA A 88 -8.68 0.15 -29.85
C ALA A 88 -7.64 -0.98 -30.03
N ALA A 89 -7.74 -2.09 -29.30
CA ALA A 89 -6.81 -3.21 -29.44
C ALA A 89 -6.81 -3.82 -30.85
N SER A 90 -7.92 -3.70 -31.58
CA SER A 90 -8.03 -4.11 -32.98
C SER A 90 -7.12 -3.30 -33.91
N ASP A 91 -6.96 -2.00 -33.66
CA ASP A 91 -6.12 -1.09 -34.45
C ASP A 91 -4.63 -1.47 -34.32
N PHE A 92 -4.25 -2.01 -33.15
CA PHE A 92 -2.92 -2.57 -32.89
C PHE A 92 -2.76 -4.01 -33.35
N LYS A 93 -3.75 -4.60 -34.02
CA LYS A 93 -3.79 -6.01 -34.44
C LYS A 93 -3.50 -6.99 -33.28
N ILE A 94 -3.98 -6.65 -32.08
CA ILE A 94 -3.83 -7.48 -30.90
C ILE A 94 -4.85 -8.61 -30.95
N LYS A 95 -4.35 -9.84 -30.93
CA LYS A 95 -5.18 -11.05 -30.85
C LYS A 95 -4.78 -11.88 -29.64
N VAL A 96 -5.77 -12.35 -28.92
CA VAL A 96 -5.60 -13.31 -27.82
C VAL A 96 -6.44 -14.54 -28.15
N PRO A 97 -5.81 -15.61 -28.65
CA PRO A 97 -6.52 -16.84 -29.05
C PRO A 97 -7.17 -17.52 -27.84
N ASN A 98 -8.38 -18.03 -28.03
CA ASN A 98 -9.09 -18.77 -26.96
C ASN A 98 -8.29 -20.00 -26.47
N GLY A 99 -7.48 -20.62 -27.34
CA GLY A 99 -6.59 -21.72 -26.97
C GLY A 99 -5.53 -21.33 -25.93
N GLU A 100 -5.01 -20.10 -26.00
CA GLU A 100 -4.06 -19.55 -25.00
C GLU A 100 -4.74 -19.42 -23.64
N ILE A 101 -5.96 -18.86 -23.62
CA ILE A 101 -6.75 -18.70 -22.39
C ILE A 101 -7.12 -20.04 -21.78
N ASN A 102 -7.59 -20.99 -22.63
CA ASN A 102 -7.94 -22.31 -22.16
C ASN A 102 -6.75 -23.06 -21.53
N ARG A 103 -5.55 -22.97 -22.13
CA ARG A 103 -4.34 -23.58 -21.55
C ARG A 103 -4.00 -22.98 -20.19
N GLN A 104 -4.03 -21.66 -20.07
CA GLN A 104 -3.76 -20.97 -18.81
C GLN A 104 -4.76 -21.40 -17.73
N VAL A 105 -6.05 -21.25 -18.00
CA VAL A 105 -7.11 -21.57 -17.05
C VAL A 105 -7.09 -23.05 -16.66
N ASN A 106 -6.92 -23.96 -17.62
CA ASN A 106 -6.86 -25.41 -17.34
C ASN A 106 -5.65 -25.76 -16.45
N LYS A 107 -4.53 -25.03 -16.57
CA LYS A 107 -3.37 -25.20 -15.68
C LYS A 107 -3.69 -24.75 -14.25
N GLU A 108 -4.41 -23.64 -14.10
CA GLU A 108 -4.78 -23.07 -12.79
C GLU A 108 -5.80 -23.92 -12.04
N ILE A 109 -6.76 -24.55 -12.78
CA ILE A 109 -7.83 -25.36 -12.17
C ILE A 109 -7.53 -26.85 -12.15
N LYS A 110 -6.33 -27.28 -12.57
CA LYS A 110 -5.96 -28.69 -12.59
C LYS A 110 -5.99 -29.29 -11.20
N GLY A 111 -6.83 -30.32 -11.01
CA GLY A 111 -6.98 -31.02 -9.72
C GLY A 111 -7.96 -30.35 -8.74
N VAL A 112 -8.56 -29.23 -9.10
CA VAL A 112 -9.58 -28.55 -8.27
C VAL A 112 -10.94 -29.19 -8.50
N LYS A 113 -11.65 -29.56 -7.45
CA LYS A 113 -13.02 -30.09 -7.55
C LYS A 113 -13.98 -29.02 -8.06
N LYS A 114 -15.01 -29.44 -8.81
CA LYS A 114 -15.97 -28.50 -9.44
C LYS A 114 -16.63 -27.57 -8.42
N GLU A 115 -16.99 -28.07 -7.26
CA GLU A 115 -17.64 -27.28 -6.20
C GLU A 115 -16.67 -26.24 -5.61
N GLU A 116 -15.43 -26.64 -5.27
CA GLU A 116 -14.38 -25.74 -4.81
C GLU A 116 -14.06 -24.67 -5.84
N LEU A 117 -14.02 -25.05 -7.14
CA LEU A 117 -13.82 -24.10 -8.23
C LEU A 117 -14.95 -23.09 -8.29
N MET A 118 -16.21 -23.53 -8.22
CA MET A 118 -17.35 -22.62 -8.28
C MET A 118 -17.38 -21.68 -7.08
N ASN A 119 -17.06 -22.14 -5.88
CA ASN A 119 -16.95 -21.32 -4.68
C ASN A 119 -15.80 -20.31 -4.80
N ALA A 120 -14.64 -20.73 -5.29
CA ALA A 120 -13.50 -19.85 -5.52
C ALA A 120 -13.76 -18.81 -6.62
N LEU A 121 -14.49 -19.18 -7.66
CA LEU A 121 -14.93 -18.25 -8.71
C LEU A 121 -15.95 -17.25 -8.13
N ALA A 122 -16.95 -17.72 -7.38
CA ALA A 122 -17.95 -16.88 -6.73
C ALA A 122 -17.32 -15.89 -5.74
N ALA A 123 -16.39 -16.34 -4.90
CA ALA A 123 -15.64 -15.51 -3.95
C ALA A 123 -14.80 -14.41 -4.65
N ARG A 124 -14.35 -14.69 -5.87
CA ARG A 124 -13.71 -13.70 -6.75
C ARG A 124 -14.70 -12.96 -7.64
N GLY A 125 -16.01 -13.33 -7.51
CA GLY A 125 -17.18 -12.83 -8.15
C GLY A 125 -17.38 -13.20 -9.59
N TYR A 126 -16.84 -14.27 -10.08
CA TYR A 126 -17.19 -14.82 -11.38
C TYR A 126 -18.36 -15.79 -11.27
N ARG A 127 -19.35 -15.66 -12.15
CA ARG A 127 -20.52 -16.54 -12.16
C ARG A 127 -20.19 -17.97 -12.59
N ASN A 128 -19.25 -18.08 -13.48
CA ASN A 128 -18.88 -19.34 -14.11
C ASN A 128 -17.49 -19.23 -14.75
N LEU A 129 -17.01 -20.38 -15.23
CA LEU A 129 -15.69 -20.47 -15.86
C LEU A 129 -15.58 -19.65 -17.15
N THR A 130 -16.68 -19.43 -17.89
CA THR A 130 -16.68 -18.62 -19.11
C THR A 130 -16.45 -17.15 -18.80
N ASP A 131 -17.08 -16.63 -17.77
CA ASP A 131 -16.87 -15.26 -17.32
C ASP A 131 -15.41 -15.05 -16.86
N TYR A 132 -14.86 -16.00 -16.13
CA TYR A 132 -13.46 -15.98 -15.72
C TYR A 132 -12.51 -15.98 -16.93
N LYS A 133 -12.75 -16.85 -17.92
CA LYS A 133 -11.97 -16.88 -19.18
C LYS A 133 -12.06 -15.56 -19.93
N ASN A 134 -13.22 -14.95 -20.01
CA ASN A 134 -13.40 -13.65 -20.66
C ASN A 134 -12.64 -12.55 -19.92
N ALA A 135 -12.63 -12.55 -18.60
CA ALA A 135 -11.88 -11.60 -17.80
C ALA A 135 -10.35 -11.74 -18.03
N ILE A 136 -9.84 -12.98 -18.04
CA ILE A 136 -8.42 -13.25 -18.36
C ILE A 136 -8.10 -12.78 -19.80
N LYS A 137 -9.00 -13.04 -20.75
CA LYS A 137 -8.82 -12.58 -22.13
C LYS A 137 -8.71 -11.07 -22.23
N GLN A 138 -9.61 -10.34 -21.58
CA GLN A 138 -9.56 -8.87 -21.52
C GLN A 138 -8.29 -8.36 -20.85
N SER A 139 -7.87 -8.96 -19.73
CA SER A 139 -6.61 -8.62 -19.06
C SER A 139 -5.40 -8.79 -19.97
N LYS A 140 -5.32 -9.89 -20.73
CA LYS A 140 -4.24 -10.12 -21.69
C LYS A 140 -4.28 -9.15 -22.86
N ILE A 141 -5.46 -8.79 -23.35
CA ILE A 141 -5.61 -7.76 -24.38
C ILE A 141 -5.06 -6.43 -23.88
N MET A 142 -5.42 -6.04 -22.65
CA MET A 142 -4.92 -4.81 -22.02
C MET A 142 -3.42 -4.83 -21.82
N GLN A 143 -2.86 -5.93 -21.34
CA GLN A 143 -1.41 -6.09 -21.18
C GLN A 143 -0.68 -5.92 -22.51
N LYS A 144 -1.10 -6.67 -23.56
CA LYS A 144 -0.49 -6.58 -24.89
C LYS A 144 -0.67 -5.20 -25.52
N LEU A 145 -1.79 -4.51 -25.25
CA LEU A 145 -2.02 -3.15 -25.70
C LEU A 145 -1.03 -2.20 -25.05
N GLN A 146 -0.88 -2.28 -23.73
CA GLN A 146 0.08 -1.46 -22.98
C GLN A 146 1.52 -1.71 -23.45
N GLU A 147 1.92 -2.97 -23.62
CA GLU A 147 3.24 -3.33 -24.16
C GLU A 147 3.48 -2.69 -25.54
N LYS A 148 2.49 -2.74 -26.43
CA LYS A 148 2.58 -2.11 -27.76
C LYS A 148 2.56 -0.59 -27.73
N MET A 149 1.76 0.00 -26.85
CA MET A 149 1.67 1.45 -26.72
C MET A 149 2.93 2.04 -26.10
N PHE A 150 3.44 1.42 -25.03
CA PHE A 150 4.49 1.98 -24.21
C PHE A 150 5.88 1.42 -24.52
N GLY A 151 5.97 0.27 -25.19
CA GLY A 151 7.26 -0.39 -25.48
C GLY A 151 8.25 0.51 -26.23
N LYS A 152 7.75 1.37 -27.11
CA LYS A 152 8.56 2.36 -27.87
C LYS A 152 8.97 3.60 -27.08
N TYR A 153 8.39 3.82 -25.89
CA TYR A 153 8.61 5.00 -25.06
C TYR A 153 9.43 4.70 -23.80
N GLN A 154 10.27 3.68 -23.85
CA GLN A 154 11.11 3.30 -22.72
C GLN A 154 12.12 4.41 -22.39
N LEU A 155 12.24 4.72 -21.10
CA LEU A 155 13.24 5.66 -20.61
C LEU A 155 14.64 5.07 -20.77
N SER A 156 15.55 5.88 -21.29
CA SER A 156 16.97 5.50 -21.35
C SER A 156 17.60 5.51 -19.97
N ASP A 157 18.66 4.74 -19.78
CA ASP A 157 19.42 4.78 -18.51
C ASP A 157 20.04 6.16 -18.26
N ALA A 158 20.34 6.92 -19.33
CA ALA A 158 20.81 8.30 -19.24
C ALA A 158 19.73 9.23 -18.67
N ASP A 159 18.46 9.07 -19.05
CA ASP A 159 17.35 9.86 -18.51
C ASP A 159 17.12 9.55 -17.02
N VAL A 160 17.19 8.26 -16.66
CA VAL A 160 17.07 7.82 -15.26
C VAL A 160 18.23 8.37 -14.42
N LYS A 161 19.45 8.34 -14.96
CA LYS A 161 20.64 8.89 -14.28
C LYS A 161 20.51 10.42 -14.07
N LYS A 162 20.05 11.16 -15.07
CA LYS A 162 19.79 12.61 -14.93
C LYS A 162 18.74 12.90 -13.87
N ALA A 163 17.64 12.13 -13.83
CA ALA A 163 16.63 12.29 -12.79
C ALA A 163 17.21 11.99 -11.40
N PHE A 164 18.01 10.95 -11.28
CA PHE A 164 18.73 10.65 -10.04
C PHE A 164 19.66 11.79 -9.60
N ASP A 165 20.45 12.31 -10.53
CA ASP A 165 21.44 13.35 -10.24
C ASP A 165 20.78 14.65 -9.75
N ARG A 166 19.63 15.04 -10.32
CA ARG A 166 18.88 16.22 -9.87
C ARG A 166 18.40 16.10 -8.43
N GLU A 167 18.08 14.88 -7.97
CA GLU A 167 17.52 14.64 -6.63
C GLU A 167 18.60 14.34 -5.56
N GLN A 168 19.89 14.45 -5.89
CA GLN A 168 20.99 14.17 -4.95
C GLN A 168 21.08 15.16 -3.78
N TYR A 169 20.27 16.22 -3.77
CA TYR A 169 20.23 17.17 -2.66
C TYR A 169 19.21 16.79 -1.56
N ALA A 170 18.19 15.99 -1.88
CA ALA A 170 17.08 15.69 -1.00
C ALA A 170 16.91 14.16 -0.76
N GLY A 171 15.79 13.59 -1.17
CA GLY A 171 15.43 12.19 -0.90
C GLY A 171 16.41 11.13 -1.41
N LEU A 172 17.22 11.47 -2.42
CA LEU A 172 18.24 10.59 -2.99
C LEU A 172 19.67 10.93 -2.56
N ALA A 173 19.84 11.96 -1.72
CA ALA A 173 21.16 12.37 -1.25
C ALA A 173 21.91 11.21 -0.57
N GLY A 174 23.13 10.94 -1.05
CA GLY A 174 23.98 9.87 -0.52
C GLY A 174 23.54 8.44 -0.82
N LYS A 175 22.52 8.24 -1.66
CA LYS A 175 22.16 6.90 -2.15
C LYS A 175 23.02 6.51 -3.33
N ASP A 176 23.36 5.20 -3.43
CA ASP A 176 24.02 4.67 -4.61
C ASP A 176 22.99 4.51 -5.75
N TYR A 177 23.36 4.98 -6.94
CA TYR A 177 22.52 4.87 -8.13
C TYR A 177 22.14 3.41 -8.45
N ASN A 178 23.10 2.50 -8.33
CA ASN A 178 22.88 1.09 -8.67
C ASN A 178 21.88 0.41 -7.74
N ASP A 179 21.77 0.86 -6.50
CA ASP A 179 20.82 0.30 -5.52
C ASP A 179 19.37 0.67 -5.84
N ILE A 180 19.15 1.80 -6.48
CA ILE A 180 17.79 2.35 -6.66
C ILE A 180 17.37 2.51 -8.13
N LYS A 181 18.31 2.40 -9.08
CA LYS A 181 18.05 2.67 -10.51
C LYS A 181 16.84 1.90 -11.07
N VAL A 182 16.65 0.65 -10.66
CA VAL A 182 15.53 -0.18 -11.14
C VAL A 182 14.22 0.41 -10.67
N LYS A 183 14.07 0.65 -9.36
CA LYS A 183 12.86 1.24 -8.79
C LYS A 183 12.59 2.65 -9.29
N LEU A 184 13.65 3.45 -9.45
CA LEU A 184 13.53 4.80 -9.98
C LEU A 184 13.07 4.78 -11.44
N LYS A 185 13.64 3.89 -12.27
CA LYS A 185 13.23 3.71 -13.65
C LYS A 185 11.77 3.26 -13.75
N GLU A 186 11.37 2.30 -12.93
CA GLU A 186 9.98 1.82 -12.87
C GLU A 186 9.01 2.96 -12.51
N SER A 187 9.33 3.75 -11.48
CA SER A 187 8.49 4.88 -11.07
C SER A 187 8.37 5.95 -12.15
N LEU A 188 9.50 6.39 -12.73
CA LEU A 188 9.51 7.38 -13.80
C LEU A 188 8.83 6.89 -15.07
N GLN A 189 8.98 5.59 -15.38
CA GLN A 189 8.31 4.96 -16.52
C GLN A 189 6.80 4.86 -16.30
N GLN A 190 6.37 4.57 -15.08
CA GLN A 190 4.95 4.51 -14.73
C GLN A 190 4.30 5.89 -14.89
N ASP A 191 4.90 6.96 -14.34
CA ASP A 191 4.40 8.33 -14.51
C ASP A 191 4.23 8.71 -15.98
N ARG A 192 5.21 8.36 -16.81
CA ARG A 192 5.16 8.61 -18.25
C ARG A 192 4.07 7.79 -18.94
N ASN A 193 3.94 6.51 -18.58
CA ASN A 193 2.93 5.64 -19.15
C ASN A 193 1.52 6.11 -18.80
N ASP A 194 1.30 6.62 -17.58
CA ASP A 194 0.02 7.15 -17.14
C ASP A 194 -0.38 8.40 -17.94
N ALA A 195 0.56 9.33 -18.15
CA ALA A 195 0.32 10.52 -18.99
C ALA A 195 0.03 10.15 -20.45
N LEU A 196 0.77 9.18 -21.01
CA LEU A 196 0.52 8.68 -22.38
C LEU A 196 -0.83 7.99 -22.50
N LEU A 197 -1.23 7.19 -21.50
CA LEU A 197 -2.52 6.51 -21.47
C LEU A 197 -3.68 7.51 -21.39
N ASN A 198 -3.57 8.52 -20.50
CA ASN A 198 -4.56 9.58 -20.39
C ASN A 198 -4.75 10.32 -21.71
N SER A 199 -3.64 10.76 -22.30
CA SER A 199 -3.65 11.46 -23.59
C SER A 199 -4.22 10.58 -24.72
N TYR A 200 -3.92 9.28 -24.72
CA TYR A 200 -4.49 8.34 -25.67
C TYR A 200 -6.00 8.15 -25.48
N LEU A 201 -6.46 8.04 -24.24
CA LEU A 201 -7.89 7.95 -23.92
C LEU A 201 -8.65 9.21 -24.34
N VAL A 202 -8.06 10.41 -24.21
CA VAL A 202 -8.65 11.65 -24.74
C VAL A 202 -8.84 11.54 -26.26
N LYS A 203 -7.79 11.16 -26.99
CA LYS A 203 -7.84 10.98 -28.45
C LYS A 203 -8.85 9.91 -28.89
N LEU A 204 -8.97 8.80 -28.14
CA LEU A 204 -9.96 7.75 -28.41
C LEU A 204 -11.40 8.24 -28.15
N ASN A 205 -11.62 8.95 -27.05
CA ASN A 205 -12.96 9.43 -26.67
C ASN A 205 -13.51 10.46 -27.66
N GLU A 206 -12.65 11.26 -28.29
CA GLU A 206 -13.03 12.22 -29.33
C GLU A 206 -13.55 11.54 -30.61
N LYS A 207 -13.06 10.35 -30.92
CA LYS A 207 -13.40 9.58 -32.14
C LYS A 207 -14.44 8.50 -31.91
N ALA A 208 -14.75 8.19 -30.64
CA ALA A 208 -15.60 7.07 -30.28
C ALA A 208 -17.07 7.35 -30.57
N LYS A 209 -17.75 6.32 -31.05
CA LYS A 209 -19.23 6.29 -31.10
C LYS A 209 -19.74 5.74 -29.78
N ILE A 210 -20.33 6.61 -28.94
CA ILE A 210 -20.87 6.25 -27.62
C ILE A 210 -22.42 6.40 -27.67
N GLU A 211 -23.12 5.29 -27.49
CA GLU A 211 -24.58 5.23 -27.49
C GLU A 211 -25.07 4.86 -26.09
N PHE A 212 -25.89 5.72 -25.50
CA PHE A 212 -26.51 5.50 -24.20
C PHE A 212 -27.92 4.90 -24.40
N LYS A 213 -28.17 3.79 -23.70
CA LYS A 213 -29.49 3.14 -23.67
C LYS A 213 -30.31 3.52 -22.42
N ASN A 214 -29.64 4.14 -21.42
CA ASN A 214 -30.24 4.59 -20.17
C ASN A 214 -30.07 6.12 -20.04
N PRO A 215 -31.14 6.90 -19.83
CA PRO A 215 -31.07 8.36 -19.71
C PRO A 215 -30.30 8.86 -18.49
N GLU A 216 -30.37 8.14 -17.34
CA GLU A 216 -29.66 8.52 -16.13
C GLU A 216 -28.14 8.36 -16.32
N ILE A 217 -27.72 7.26 -16.93
CA ILE A 217 -26.31 7.01 -17.28
C ILE A 217 -25.82 8.08 -18.27
N LYS A 218 -26.64 8.49 -19.24
CA LYS A 218 -26.32 9.59 -20.14
C LYS A 218 -26.11 10.90 -19.38
N LYS A 219 -26.97 11.18 -18.38
CA LYS A 219 -26.82 12.37 -17.54
C LYS A 219 -25.50 12.35 -16.77
N ILE A 220 -25.15 11.25 -16.09
CA ILE A 220 -23.86 11.08 -15.38
C ILE A 220 -22.70 11.37 -16.33
N TYR A 221 -22.72 10.83 -17.54
CA TYR A 221 -21.68 11.08 -18.54
C TYR A 221 -21.59 12.54 -18.96
N ASN A 222 -22.71 13.22 -19.14
CA ASN A 222 -22.74 14.63 -19.50
C ASN A 222 -22.21 15.51 -18.35
N ASP A 223 -22.60 15.19 -17.12
CA ASP A 223 -22.12 15.88 -15.91
C ASP A 223 -20.58 15.77 -15.79
N SER A 224 -20.00 14.62 -16.15
CA SER A 224 -18.54 14.42 -16.17
C SER A 224 -17.79 15.35 -17.13
N LYS A 225 -18.47 15.78 -18.19
CA LYS A 225 -17.92 16.67 -19.23
C LYS A 225 -18.13 18.16 -18.95
N VAL A 226 -18.78 18.51 -17.86
CA VAL A 226 -18.93 19.91 -17.45
C VAL A 226 -17.55 20.53 -17.26
N ILE A 227 -17.33 21.68 -17.90
CA ILE A 227 -16.05 22.41 -17.79
C ILE A 227 -16.04 23.15 -16.47
N VAL A 228 -15.14 22.78 -15.58
CA VAL A 228 -14.95 23.42 -14.27
C VAL A 228 -13.95 24.58 -14.36
N ALA A 229 -12.93 24.45 -15.20
CA ALA A 229 -11.96 25.49 -15.47
C ALA A 229 -11.55 25.50 -16.95
N ARG A 230 -11.26 26.69 -17.48
CA ARG A 230 -10.80 26.87 -18.84
C ARG A 230 -9.75 27.99 -18.91
N ASN A 231 -8.70 27.76 -19.67
CA ASN A 231 -7.75 28.77 -20.07
C ASN A 231 -7.33 28.54 -21.53
N GLY A 232 -7.78 29.40 -22.44
CA GLY A 232 -7.62 29.19 -23.88
C GLY A 232 -8.28 27.88 -24.35
N GLU A 233 -7.51 27.05 -25.01
CA GLU A 233 -7.95 25.71 -25.47
C GLU A 233 -7.96 24.65 -24.36
N TYR A 234 -7.26 24.87 -23.26
CA TYR A 234 -7.11 23.92 -22.16
C TYR A 234 -8.32 23.96 -21.23
N LYS A 235 -8.77 22.77 -20.82
CA LYS A 235 -9.97 22.61 -20.02
C LYS A 235 -9.73 21.58 -18.92
N ILE A 236 -10.30 21.83 -17.74
CA ILE A 236 -10.46 20.85 -16.67
C ILE A 236 -11.95 20.49 -16.61
N LEU A 237 -12.23 19.21 -16.68
CA LEU A 237 -13.59 18.67 -16.65
C LEU A 237 -13.94 18.22 -15.23
N ASN A 238 -15.25 18.10 -14.96
CA ASN A 238 -15.75 17.64 -13.66
C ASN A 238 -15.20 16.27 -13.27
N LYS A 239 -14.98 15.37 -14.24
CA LYS A 239 -14.31 14.08 -13.98
C LYS A 239 -12.97 14.22 -13.26
N THR A 240 -12.15 15.21 -13.65
CA THR A 240 -10.84 15.46 -13.00
C THR A 240 -11.01 15.95 -11.56
N VAL A 241 -12.06 16.73 -11.29
CA VAL A 241 -12.41 17.14 -9.92
C VAL A 241 -12.73 15.90 -9.08
N ASN A 242 -13.61 15.03 -9.57
CA ASN A 242 -14.05 13.84 -8.85
C ASN A 242 -12.90 12.85 -8.60
N GLU A 243 -12.02 12.65 -9.58
CA GLU A 243 -10.79 11.86 -9.43
C GLU A 243 -9.87 12.44 -8.33
N ARG A 244 -9.71 13.77 -8.28
CA ARG A 244 -8.92 14.46 -7.24
C ARG A 244 -9.57 14.36 -5.86
N VAL A 245 -10.90 14.41 -5.78
CA VAL A 245 -11.64 14.20 -4.53
C VAL A 245 -11.35 12.82 -3.95
N LEU A 246 -11.52 11.75 -4.74
CA LEU A 246 -11.23 10.40 -4.25
C LEU A 246 -9.75 10.21 -3.88
N LYS A 247 -8.84 10.80 -4.65
CA LYS A 247 -7.42 10.77 -4.31
C LYS A 247 -7.15 11.46 -2.98
N ALA A 248 -7.67 12.68 -2.79
CA ALA A 248 -7.50 13.43 -1.54
C ALA A 248 -8.05 12.67 -0.34
N ILE A 249 -9.24 12.07 -0.44
CA ILE A 249 -9.83 11.24 0.61
C ILE A 249 -8.93 10.04 0.94
N SER A 250 -8.31 9.42 -0.05
CA SER A 250 -7.45 8.24 0.15
C SER A 250 -6.10 8.57 0.79
N GLU A 251 -5.60 9.78 0.60
CA GLU A 251 -4.28 10.23 1.05
C GLU A 251 -4.32 11.07 2.33
N SER A 252 -5.46 11.66 2.66
CA SER A 252 -5.64 12.47 3.88
C SER A 252 -6.21 11.66 5.04
N GLN A 253 -6.15 12.24 6.24
CA GLN A 253 -6.86 11.68 7.40
C GLN A 253 -8.36 12.01 7.35
N ASP A 254 -8.76 13.13 6.74
CA ASP A 254 -10.16 13.54 6.63
C ASP A 254 -10.91 12.76 5.55
N GLY A 255 -12.24 12.67 5.71
CA GLY A 255 -13.18 12.11 4.74
C GLY A 255 -13.62 13.15 3.68
N TYR A 256 -14.74 12.85 3.01
CA TYR A 256 -15.37 13.77 2.10
C TYR A 256 -16.01 14.97 2.85
N SER A 257 -15.96 16.13 2.23
CA SER A 257 -16.76 17.30 2.61
C SER A 257 -17.00 18.21 1.39
N GLU A 258 -18.09 18.97 1.41
CA GLU A 258 -18.35 19.99 0.38
C GLU A 258 -17.24 21.06 0.31
N LYS A 259 -16.61 21.35 1.46
CA LYS A 259 -15.44 22.23 1.51
C LYS A 259 -14.29 21.65 0.70
N LEU A 260 -13.95 20.36 0.88
CA LEU A 260 -12.90 19.68 0.12
C LEU A 260 -13.18 19.74 -1.39
N LEU A 261 -14.42 19.49 -1.81
CA LEU A 261 -14.82 19.57 -3.22
C LEU A 261 -14.60 20.98 -3.80
N ASN A 262 -15.02 22.02 -3.05
CA ASN A 262 -14.89 23.40 -3.49
C ASN A 262 -13.43 23.87 -3.51
N ASP A 263 -12.64 23.49 -2.51
CA ASP A 263 -11.20 23.77 -2.46
C ASP A 263 -10.47 23.11 -3.65
N ILE A 264 -10.82 21.87 -4.00
CA ILE A 264 -10.24 21.17 -5.16
C ILE A 264 -10.60 21.91 -6.46
N LYS A 265 -11.85 22.34 -6.65
CA LYS A 265 -12.27 23.13 -7.83
C LYS A 265 -11.49 24.43 -7.96
N ALA A 266 -11.35 25.16 -6.86
CA ALA A 266 -10.61 26.41 -6.84
C ALA A 266 -9.11 26.18 -7.14
N ASN A 267 -8.50 25.20 -6.52
CA ASN A 267 -7.09 24.86 -6.72
C ASN A 267 -6.79 24.42 -8.15
N LEU A 268 -7.66 23.60 -8.75
CA LEU A 268 -7.50 23.14 -10.15
C LEU A 268 -7.56 24.31 -11.14
N LYS A 269 -8.37 25.34 -10.88
CA LYS A 269 -8.41 26.53 -11.71
C LYS A 269 -7.08 27.31 -11.64
N VAL A 270 -6.57 27.54 -10.42
CA VAL A 270 -5.29 28.20 -10.20
C VAL A 270 -4.14 27.39 -10.81
N GLU A 271 -4.17 26.06 -10.64
CA GLU A 271 -3.18 25.15 -11.25
C GLU A 271 -3.18 25.26 -12.77
N LEU A 272 -4.36 25.24 -13.42
CA LEU A 272 -4.46 25.39 -14.87
C LEU A 272 -3.88 26.71 -15.37
N ASP A 273 -4.23 27.81 -14.72
CA ASP A 273 -3.74 29.15 -15.09
C ASP A 273 -2.21 29.24 -14.97
N LYS A 274 -1.67 28.65 -13.90
CA LYS A 274 -0.22 28.56 -13.67
C LYS A 274 0.47 27.69 -14.72
N LEU A 275 -0.07 26.50 -15.02
CA LEU A 275 0.50 25.59 -16.04
C LEU A 275 0.54 26.26 -17.43
N VAL A 276 -0.52 26.99 -17.82
CA VAL A 276 -0.55 27.70 -19.10
C VAL A 276 0.56 28.77 -19.13
N LYS A 277 0.70 29.58 -18.08
CA LYS A 277 1.74 30.61 -18.01
C LYS A 277 3.16 30.03 -18.03
N ILE A 278 3.39 28.93 -17.29
CA ILE A 278 4.66 28.18 -17.32
C ILE A 278 4.93 27.66 -18.73
N SER A 279 3.92 27.12 -19.43
CA SER A 279 4.09 26.57 -20.78
C SER A 279 4.55 27.62 -21.78
N VAL A 280 4.09 28.87 -21.64
CA VAL A 280 4.56 30.00 -22.45
C VAL A 280 6.04 30.27 -22.22
N LYS A 281 6.48 30.29 -20.95
CA LYS A 281 7.91 30.45 -20.60
C LYS A 281 8.75 29.26 -21.09
N ALA A 282 8.26 28.04 -20.95
CA ALA A 282 8.94 26.86 -21.46
C ALA A 282 9.15 26.90 -22.98
N LYS A 283 8.10 27.25 -23.72
CA LYS A 283 8.19 27.42 -25.20
C LYS A 283 9.14 28.56 -25.59
N ALA A 284 9.13 29.67 -24.89
CA ALA A 284 10.07 30.78 -25.11
C ALA A 284 11.54 30.37 -24.81
N ALA A 285 11.75 29.42 -23.90
CA ALA A 285 13.04 28.79 -23.63
C ALA A 285 13.41 27.68 -24.66
N GLY A 286 12.64 27.52 -25.74
CA GLY A 286 12.90 26.52 -26.78
C GLY A 286 12.46 25.08 -26.46
N LEU A 287 11.79 24.89 -25.34
CA LEU A 287 11.32 23.56 -24.93
C LEU A 287 10.08 23.16 -25.72
N LYS A 288 10.02 21.88 -26.10
CA LYS A 288 8.87 21.27 -26.78
C LYS A 288 8.25 20.21 -25.88
N PRO A 289 6.90 20.10 -25.88
CA PRO A 289 6.24 19.01 -25.17
C PRO A 289 6.47 17.66 -25.87
N ASP A 290 6.21 16.57 -25.18
CA ASP A 290 6.10 15.27 -25.82
C ASP A 290 4.95 15.30 -26.84
N PRO A 291 5.18 14.97 -28.13
CA PRO A 291 4.17 15.10 -29.19
C PRO A 291 2.97 14.14 -29.02
N GLU A 292 3.11 13.12 -28.21
CA GLU A 292 2.03 12.15 -27.93
C GLU A 292 1.05 12.68 -26.86
N LEU A 293 1.48 13.65 -26.03
CA LEU A 293 0.65 14.22 -24.98
C LEU A 293 -0.30 15.29 -25.54
N VAL A 294 -1.48 15.41 -24.92
CA VAL A 294 -2.50 16.40 -25.28
C VAL A 294 -3.10 17.06 -24.05
N GLY A 295 -3.67 18.25 -24.23
CA GLY A 295 -4.40 18.95 -23.18
C GLY A 295 -3.53 19.28 -21.97
N VAL A 296 -4.05 19.01 -20.77
CA VAL A 296 -3.37 19.33 -19.51
C VAL A 296 -2.09 18.51 -19.31
N ASP A 297 -2.05 17.25 -19.78
CA ASP A 297 -0.84 16.41 -19.70
C ASP A 297 0.33 17.06 -20.46
N GLN A 298 0.06 17.70 -21.59
CA GLN A 298 1.06 18.44 -22.36
C GLN A 298 1.61 19.65 -21.58
N LEU A 299 0.74 20.35 -20.85
CA LEU A 299 1.15 21.49 -20.00
C LEU A 299 2.01 21.02 -18.83
N GLN A 300 1.64 19.92 -18.21
CA GLN A 300 2.39 19.30 -17.10
C GLN A 300 3.79 18.84 -17.57
N ASP A 301 3.89 18.19 -18.73
CA ASP A 301 5.18 17.82 -19.32
C ASP A 301 6.07 19.05 -19.57
N LEU A 302 5.53 20.10 -20.18
CA LEU A 302 6.26 21.34 -20.39
C LEU A 302 6.69 22.00 -19.08
N SER A 303 5.84 22.01 -18.07
CA SER A 303 6.18 22.54 -16.74
C SER A 303 7.34 21.75 -16.11
N LYS A 304 7.30 20.42 -16.17
CA LYS A 304 8.38 19.55 -15.66
C LYS A 304 9.68 19.76 -16.42
N ARG A 305 9.62 19.86 -17.76
CA ARG A 305 10.80 20.16 -18.60
C ARG A 305 11.40 21.53 -18.28
N TYR A 306 10.55 22.54 -18.07
CA TYR A 306 11.00 23.87 -17.72
C TYR A 306 11.66 23.89 -16.34
N TYR A 307 11.04 23.30 -15.34
CA TYR A 307 11.63 23.13 -14.01
C TYR A 307 13.01 22.46 -14.07
N ASN A 308 13.10 21.34 -14.77
CA ASN A 308 14.36 20.61 -14.96
C ASN A 308 15.41 21.46 -15.68
N SER A 309 15.00 22.25 -16.68
CA SER A 309 15.92 23.12 -17.41
C SER A 309 16.48 24.25 -16.56
N LEU A 310 15.70 24.78 -15.62
CA LEU A 310 16.16 25.76 -14.64
C LEU A 310 17.25 25.19 -13.73
N ILE A 311 17.08 23.92 -13.29
CA ILE A 311 18.07 23.21 -12.46
C ILE A 311 19.34 22.92 -13.25
N ASP A 312 19.20 22.36 -14.47
CA ASP A 312 20.34 21.93 -15.30
C ASP A 312 21.21 23.14 -15.75
N ASN A 313 20.59 24.30 -15.98
CA ASN A 313 21.28 25.51 -16.43
C ASN A 313 21.62 26.47 -15.30
N PHE A 314 21.35 26.12 -14.04
CA PHE A 314 21.62 26.97 -12.90
C PHE A 314 23.12 27.20 -12.71
N LYS A 315 23.52 28.46 -12.69
CA LYS A 315 24.90 28.88 -12.45
C LYS A 315 24.96 29.73 -11.20
N VAL A 316 25.97 29.50 -10.40
CA VAL A 316 26.20 30.19 -9.15
C VAL A 316 27.70 30.27 -8.87
N ASP A 317 28.15 31.37 -8.26
CA ASP A 317 29.55 31.57 -7.89
C ASP A 317 29.95 30.75 -6.65
N ASP A 318 31.26 30.52 -6.49
CA ASP A 318 31.81 29.75 -5.38
C ASP A 318 31.61 30.41 -4.01
N ALA A 319 31.46 31.74 -3.94
CA ALA A 319 31.23 32.46 -2.68
C ALA A 319 29.81 32.11 -2.14
N THR A 320 28.81 32.15 -3.02
CA THR A 320 27.44 31.74 -2.70
C THR A 320 27.35 30.28 -2.32
N LEU A 321 28.07 29.41 -3.05
CA LEU A 321 28.13 27.97 -2.71
C LEU A 321 28.79 27.71 -1.34
N LYS A 322 29.87 28.46 -1.02
CA LYS A 322 30.51 28.38 0.30
C LYS A 322 29.57 28.85 1.41
N ALA A 323 28.85 29.96 1.21
CA ALA A 323 27.87 30.43 2.18
C ALA A 323 26.76 29.38 2.44
N LYS A 324 26.23 28.77 1.39
CA LYS A 324 25.23 27.68 1.51
C LYS A 324 25.81 26.45 2.23
N PHE A 325 27.05 26.09 1.91
CA PHE A 325 27.75 24.99 2.57
C PHE A 325 27.93 25.25 4.07
N GLU A 326 28.45 26.43 4.47
CA GLU A 326 28.65 26.73 5.89
C GLU A 326 27.31 26.77 6.66
N GLN A 327 26.23 27.24 6.03
CA GLN A 327 24.90 27.23 6.63
C GLN A 327 24.39 25.80 6.92
N LYS A 328 24.76 24.82 6.09
CA LYS A 328 24.22 23.44 6.15
C LYS A 328 25.28 22.36 6.34
N LYS A 329 26.48 22.71 6.75
CA LYS A 329 27.64 21.83 6.86
C LYS A 329 27.36 20.51 7.57
N ASP A 330 26.66 20.55 8.71
CA ASP A 330 26.34 19.35 9.48
C ASP A 330 25.41 18.41 8.71
N SER A 331 24.47 18.94 7.94
CA SER A 331 23.52 18.17 7.14
C SER A 331 24.17 17.51 5.91
N TYR A 332 25.33 17.98 5.48
CA TYR A 332 26.08 17.43 4.36
C TYR A 332 27.04 16.32 4.76
N SER A 333 27.36 16.19 6.04
CA SER A 333 28.18 15.09 6.53
C SER A 333 27.48 13.75 6.34
N ILE A 334 28.23 12.75 5.88
CA ILE A 334 27.71 11.38 5.77
C ILE A 334 27.81 10.74 7.16
N GLN A 335 26.68 10.46 7.75
CA GLN A 335 26.63 9.77 9.04
C GLN A 335 27.09 8.33 8.90
N SER A 336 27.90 7.87 9.87
CA SER A 336 28.29 6.47 9.91
C SER A 336 27.08 5.57 9.99
N SER A 337 27.06 4.52 9.20
CA SER A 337 25.98 3.54 9.18
C SER A 337 26.49 2.15 8.89
N VAL A 338 25.75 1.14 9.30
CA VAL A 338 26.04 -0.26 9.04
C VAL A 338 24.89 -0.93 8.30
N GLY A 339 25.21 -1.89 7.44
CA GLY A 339 24.25 -2.77 6.79
C GLY A 339 24.49 -4.21 7.17
N GLY A 340 23.44 -5.02 7.18
CA GLY A 340 23.57 -6.41 7.60
C GLY A 340 22.26 -7.17 7.63
N TYR A 341 22.23 -8.23 8.44
CA TYR A 341 21.07 -9.12 8.59
C TYR A 341 20.77 -9.39 10.06
N VAL A 342 19.49 -9.60 10.33
CA VAL A 342 18.98 -10.22 11.56
C VAL A 342 18.23 -11.47 11.15
N ILE A 343 18.68 -12.63 11.63
CA ILE A 343 18.07 -13.92 11.31
C ILE A 343 17.95 -14.74 12.60
N GLY A 344 16.76 -15.26 12.83
CA GLY A 344 16.50 -16.07 14.01
C GLY A 344 15.04 -16.44 14.16
N ASP A 345 14.71 -16.98 15.30
CA ASP A 345 13.33 -17.33 15.64
C ASP A 345 12.92 -16.71 16.98
N GLU A 346 11.72 -16.18 16.98
CA GLU A 346 10.98 -15.95 18.21
C GLU A 346 10.56 -17.28 18.83
N TYR A 347 10.52 -17.32 20.15
CA TYR A 347 10.07 -18.51 20.86
C TYR A 347 8.56 -18.69 20.69
N GLN A 348 8.16 -19.76 20.01
CA GLN A 348 6.77 -20.15 19.88
C GLN A 348 6.49 -21.38 20.78
N PRO A 349 5.39 -21.40 21.54
CA PRO A 349 5.07 -22.53 22.40
C PRO A 349 4.91 -23.81 21.58
N ASN A 350 5.54 -24.88 22.01
CA ASN A 350 5.34 -26.20 21.43
C ASN A 350 4.06 -26.85 21.97
N SER A 351 3.70 -28.04 21.46
CA SER A 351 2.49 -28.76 21.87
C SER A 351 2.45 -29.05 23.38
N GLN A 352 3.60 -29.30 24.01
CA GLN A 352 3.68 -29.54 25.45
C GLN A 352 3.48 -28.27 26.26
N ASP A 353 4.02 -27.13 25.78
CA ASP A 353 3.84 -25.82 26.40
C ASP A 353 2.34 -25.41 26.37
N LEU A 354 1.67 -25.66 25.23
CA LEU A 354 0.23 -25.44 25.07
C LEU A 354 -0.59 -26.35 25.98
N GLU A 355 -0.24 -27.65 26.06
CA GLU A 355 -0.95 -28.58 26.91
C GLU A 355 -0.78 -28.25 28.40
N ASN A 356 0.38 -27.80 28.82
CA ASN A 356 0.63 -27.35 30.19
C ASN A 356 -0.22 -26.11 30.55
N ALA A 357 -0.30 -25.13 29.63
CA ALA A 357 -1.15 -23.95 29.82
C ALA A 357 -2.64 -24.33 29.87
N LYS A 358 -3.06 -25.27 29.02
CA LYS A 358 -4.44 -25.80 29.04
C LYS A 358 -4.79 -26.45 30.38
N LYS A 359 -3.91 -27.33 30.90
CA LYS A 359 -4.09 -27.95 32.20
C LYS A 359 -4.17 -26.91 33.31
N GLN A 360 -3.29 -25.93 33.29
CA GLN A 360 -3.32 -24.81 34.26
C GLN A 360 -4.66 -24.06 34.20
N ALA A 361 -5.13 -23.72 32.99
CA ALA A 361 -6.42 -23.07 32.81
C ALA A 361 -7.59 -23.95 33.32
N GLN A 362 -7.53 -25.25 33.06
CA GLN A 362 -8.54 -26.20 33.58
C GLN A 362 -8.56 -26.26 35.12
N GLU A 363 -7.39 -26.31 35.76
CA GLU A 363 -7.32 -26.33 37.24
C GLU A 363 -7.83 -25.01 37.85
N ILE A 364 -7.48 -23.86 37.25
CA ILE A 364 -8.01 -22.58 37.69
C ILE A 364 -9.54 -22.56 37.54
N MET A 365 -10.05 -23.02 36.39
CA MET A 365 -11.48 -23.03 36.10
C MET A 365 -12.27 -23.90 37.09
N LYS A 366 -11.76 -25.08 37.50
CA LYS A 366 -12.41 -25.96 38.49
C LYS A 366 -12.71 -25.28 39.82
N THR A 367 -11.88 -24.30 40.21
CA THR A 367 -11.98 -23.59 41.49
C THR A 367 -12.57 -22.18 41.33
N THR A 368 -12.95 -21.80 40.10
CA THR A 368 -13.45 -20.46 39.76
C THR A 368 -14.98 -20.47 39.72
N ASN A 369 -15.58 -19.49 40.39
CA ASN A 369 -17.01 -19.21 40.37
C ASN A 369 -17.23 -17.70 40.28
N LYS A 370 -18.48 -17.26 40.10
CA LYS A 370 -18.84 -15.84 39.93
C LYS A 370 -18.37 -14.95 41.10
N ASN A 371 -18.28 -15.48 42.32
CA ASN A 371 -17.94 -14.68 43.51
C ASN A 371 -16.41 -14.47 43.62
N ASN A 372 -15.60 -15.39 43.10
CA ASN A 372 -14.14 -15.29 43.18
C ASN A 372 -13.46 -14.99 41.84
N PHE A 373 -14.24 -14.82 40.77
CA PHE A 373 -13.69 -14.64 39.40
C PHE A 373 -12.71 -13.47 39.33
N ALA A 374 -13.12 -12.30 39.85
CA ALA A 374 -12.31 -11.10 39.82
C ALA A 374 -10.99 -11.27 40.60
N GLN A 375 -11.03 -11.99 41.74
CA GLN A 375 -9.82 -12.31 42.51
C GLN A 375 -8.89 -13.23 41.71
N LYS A 376 -9.46 -14.31 41.12
CA LYS A 376 -8.72 -15.25 40.28
C LYS A 376 -8.11 -14.57 39.06
N ALA A 377 -8.82 -13.63 38.43
CA ALA A 377 -8.29 -12.84 37.31
C ALA A 377 -7.10 -12.00 37.74
N LYS A 378 -7.15 -11.33 38.89
CA LYS A 378 -6.01 -10.56 39.41
C LYS A 378 -4.80 -11.43 39.74
N GLU A 379 -5.04 -12.69 40.18
CA GLU A 379 -3.98 -13.61 40.59
C GLU A 379 -3.32 -14.31 39.39
N PHE A 380 -4.10 -14.76 38.41
CA PHE A 380 -3.63 -15.67 37.35
C PHE A 380 -3.62 -15.06 35.95
N SER A 381 -4.45 -14.06 35.66
CA SER A 381 -4.55 -13.52 34.30
C SER A 381 -3.28 -12.85 33.86
N LYS A 382 -2.84 -13.17 32.63
CA LYS A 382 -1.71 -12.55 31.95
C LYS A 382 -2.14 -11.42 31.00
N ASP A 383 -3.44 -11.07 30.98
CA ASP A 383 -3.92 -9.94 30.20
C ASP A 383 -3.60 -8.60 30.87
N PRO A 384 -2.70 -7.77 30.30
CA PRO A 384 -2.29 -6.50 30.93
C PRO A 384 -3.42 -5.46 30.98
N GLY A 385 -4.43 -5.59 30.11
CA GLY A 385 -5.54 -4.63 30.02
C GLY A 385 -6.62 -4.82 31.07
N SER A 386 -6.88 -6.07 31.49
CA SER A 386 -8.01 -6.41 32.35
C SER A 386 -7.64 -7.11 33.65
N ALA A 387 -6.46 -7.73 33.76
CA ALA A 387 -6.08 -8.52 34.95
C ALA A 387 -6.26 -7.74 36.26
N THR A 388 -5.73 -6.53 36.37
CA THR A 388 -5.83 -5.65 37.56
C THR A 388 -7.24 -5.18 37.84
N LYS A 389 -8.13 -5.19 36.83
CA LYS A 389 -9.55 -4.85 36.89
C LYS A 389 -10.45 -6.06 37.16
N GLY A 390 -9.85 -7.18 37.64
CA GLY A 390 -10.59 -8.43 37.86
C GLY A 390 -11.04 -9.14 36.61
N GLY A 391 -10.34 -8.91 35.50
CA GLY A 391 -10.61 -9.53 34.19
C GLY A 391 -11.68 -8.81 33.36
N SER A 392 -12.28 -7.72 33.85
CA SER A 392 -13.39 -7.02 33.18
C SER A 392 -12.93 -6.35 31.88
N LEU A 393 -13.69 -6.59 30.79
CA LEU A 393 -13.51 -5.92 29.51
C LEU A 393 -14.40 -4.67 29.34
N GLY A 394 -15.02 -4.21 30.41
CA GLY A 394 -15.88 -3.03 30.45
C GLY A 394 -17.35 -3.36 30.68
N GLU A 395 -18.19 -2.31 30.85
CA GLU A 395 -19.63 -2.46 31.08
C GLU A 395 -20.36 -3.00 29.86
N THR A 396 -19.88 -2.69 28.68
CA THR A 396 -20.35 -3.24 27.41
C THR A 396 -19.16 -3.59 26.52
N THR A 397 -19.11 -4.82 26.03
CA THR A 397 -18.05 -5.32 25.13
C THR A 397 -18.67 -5.66 23.79
N ASP A 398 -18.17 -5.03 22.72
CA ASP A 398 -18.50 -5.43 21.34
C ASP A 398 -17.69 -6.67 20.98
N LEU A 399 -18.39 -7.79 20.81
CA LEU A 399 -17.80 -9.07 20.46
C LEU A 399 -17.22 -9.14 19.05
N SER A 400 -17.60 -8.20 18.16
CA SER A 400 -17.07 -8.15 16.80
C SER A 400 -15.60 -7.69 16.75
N GLY A 401 -15.14 -6.97 17.78
CA GLY A 401 -13.75 -6.56 17.95
C GLY A 401 -12.85 -7.61 18.60
N LEU A 402 -13.38 -8.76 19.01
CA LEU A 402 -12.64 -9.84 19.67
C LEU A 402 -12.29 -10.97 18.70
N VAL A 403 -11.27 -11.77 19.06
CA VAL A 403 -10.91 -12.97 18.28
C VAL A 403 -12.10 -13.93 18.16
N PRO A 404 -12.30 -14.58 17.00
CA PRO A 404 -13.51 -15.34 16.71
C PRO A 404 -13.82 -16.42 17.73
N GLU A 405 -12.81 -17.12 18.22
CA GLU A 405 -12.98 -18.22 19.20
C GLU A 405 -13.56 -17.70 20.52
N PHE A 406 -13.08 -16.54 21.00
CA PHE A 406 -13.58 -15.88 22.20
C PHE A 406 -15.02 -15.39 21.99
N ALA A 407 -15.25 -14.67 20.90
CA ALA A 407 -16.57 -14.13 20.58
C ALA A 407 -17.62 -15.26 20.45
N ASN A 408 -17.29 -16.35 19.79
CA ASN A 408 -18.17 -17.52 19.61
C ASN A 408 -18.47 -18.20 20.95
N ALA A 409 -17.49 -18.32 21.84
CA ALA A 409 -17.71 -18.89 23.17
C ALA A 409 -18.71 -18.04 23.98
N VAL A 410 -18.60 -16.70 23.92
CA VAL A 410 -19.56 -15.80 24.56
C VAL A 410 -20.94 -15.90 23.92
N LYS A 411 -21.03 -15.91 22.59
CA LYS A 411 -22.32 -16.01 21.86
C LYS A 411 -23.07 -17.29 22.21
N ASN A 412 -22.37 -18.42 22.32
CA ASN A 412 -22.96 -19.73 22.59
C ASN A 412 -23.27 -19.99 24.07
N GLY A 413 -22.56 -19.33 25.00
CA GLY A 413 -22.83 -19.45 26.45
C GLY A 413 -24.05 -18.61 26.88
N LYS A 414 -24.50 -18.77 28.12
CA LYS A 414 -25.62 -18.02 28.73
C LYS A 414 -25.08 -16.97 29.71
N ALA A 415 -25.87 -15.94 29.97
CA ALA A 415 -25.58 -15.01 31.06
C ALA A 415 -25.46 -15.76 32.40
N GLY A 416 -24.40 -15.51 33.15
CA GLY A 416 -24.04 -16.22 34.36
C GLY A 416 -23.09 -17.40 34.19
N ASP A 417 -22.83 -17.84 32.96
CA ASP A 417 -21.91 -18.97 32.69
C ASP A 417 -20.44 -18.54 32.80
N ILE A 418 -19.61 -19.48 33.25
CA ILE A 418 -18.15 -19.45 33.11
C ILE A 418 -17.78 -20.51 32.09
N VAL A 419 -17.27 -20.09 30.94
CA VAL A 419 -16.94 -20.96 29.80
C VAL A 419 -15.43 -21.00 29.53
N GLY A 420 -14.95 -22.13 29.05
CA GLY A 420 -13.54 -22.32 28.74
C GLY A 420 -12.99 -23.69 29.18
N PRO A 421 -11.67 -23.87 29.14
CA PRO A 421 -10.68 -22.99 28.54
C PRO A 421 -10.84 -22.88 27.02
N ILE A 422 -10.93 -21.67 26.49
CA ILE A 422 -11.01 -21.40 25.04
C ILE A 422 -9.63 -21.05 24.54
N GLN A 423 -9.14 -21.80 23.58
CA GLN A 423 -7.84 -21.53 22.94
C GLN A 423 -7.97 -20.44 21.90
N THR A 424 -7.06 -19.48 21.95
CA THR A 424 -6.86 -18.43 20.93
C THR A 424 -5.36 -18.31 20.62
N GLN A 425 -4.99 -17.43 19.72
CA GLN A 425 -3.58 -17.08 19.46
C GLN A 425 -2.84 -16.51 20.70
N PHE A 426 -3.56 -15.98 21.70
CA PHE A 426 -2.97 -15.40 22.91
C PHE A 426 -2.76 -16.41 24.03
N GLY A 427 -3.41 -17.57 23.97
CA GLY A 427 -3.39 -18.60 25.01
C GLY A 427 -4.78 -19.16 25.29
N TYR A 428 -5.02 -19.53 26.55
CA TYR A 428 -6.28 -20.11 26.98
C TYR A 428 -7.07 -19.11 27.82
N HIS A 429 -8.33 -18.88 27.44
CA HIS A 429 -9.25 -17.97 28.13
C HIS A 429 -10.28 -18.74 28.95
N ILE A 430 -10.48 -18.32 30.20
CA ILE A 430 -11.64 -18.64 31.02
C ILE A 430 -12.50 -17.39 31.01
N ILE A 431 -13.74 -17.49 30.55
CA ILE A 431 -14.60 -16.34 30.28
C ILE A 431 -15.82 -16.40 31.18
N TYR A 432 -16.08 -15.35 31.94
CA TYR A 432 -17.31 -15.14 32.69
C TYR A 432 -18.23 -14.22 31.91
N ILE A 433 -19.39 -14.73 31.51
CA ILE A 433 -20.43 -13.99 30.81
C ILE A 433 -21.35 -13.37 31.85
N GLU A 434 -21.09 -12.14 32.24
CA GLU A 434 -21.86 -11.49 33.30
C GLU A 434 -23.28 -11.17 32.84
N SER A 435 -23.43 -10.61 31.66
CA SER A 435 -24.73 -10.35 31.02
C SER A 435 -24.62 -10.32 29.51
N LYS A 436 -25.74 -10.46 28.82
CA LYS A 436 -25.88 -10.31 27.36
C LYS A 436 -26.92 -9.24 27.06
N ASP A 437 -26.69 -8.45 26.03
CA ASP A 437 -27.69 -7.51 25.53
C ASP A 437 -28.84 -8.27 24.86
N ALA A 438 -30.08 -7.98 25.26
CA ALA A 438 -31.27 -8.65 24.74
C ALA A 438 -31.58 -8.28 23.28
N ASN A 439 -31.13 -7.13 22.83
CA ASN A 439 -31.44 -6.56 21.50
C ASN A 439 -30.26 -6.69 20.53
N ASN A 440 -29.03 -6.89 21.04
CA ASN A 440 -27.83 -7.00 20.21
C ASN A 440 -26.98 -8.22 20.60
N PRO A 441 -27.00 -9.31 19.82
CA PRO A 441 -26.26 -10.53 20.11
C PRO A 441 -24.72 -10.36 20.05
N ASN A 442 -24.24 -9.23 19.56
CA ASN A 442 -22.81 -8.91 19.52
C ASN A 442 -22.36 -8.07 20.73
N VAL A 443 -23.22 -7.78 21.68
CA VAL A 443 -22.88 -6.98 22.87
C VAL A 443 -23.09 -7.82 24.12
N ALA A 444 -22.09 -7.86 24.99
CA ALA A 444 -22.14 -8.54 26.28
C ALA A 444 -21.26 -7.83 27.31
N LYS A 445 -21.56 -8.02 28.60
CA LYS A 445 -20.64 -7.72 29.69
C LYS A 445 -19.88 -8.97 30.03
N VAL A 446 -18.56 -8.95 29.86
CA VAL A 446 -17.71 -10.12 30.07
C VAL A 446 -16.46 -9.78 30.86
N SER A 447 -16.02 -10.78 31.64
CA SER A 447 -14.70 -10.78 32.27
C SER A 447 -13.94 -12.02 31.84
N HIS A 448 -12.60 -11.94 31.77
CA HIS A 448 -11.80 -13.10 31.38
C HIS A 448 -10.52 -13.27 32.21
N ILE A 449 -10.01 -14.50 32.23
CA ILE A 449 -8.70 -14.87 32.74
C ILE A 449 -7.91 -15.41 31.55
N LEU A 450 -6.81 -14.78 31.19
CA LEU A 450 -5.92 -15.24 30.14
C LEU A 450 -4.74 -16.01 30.75
N ILE A 451 -4.54 -17.25 30.33
CA ILE A 451 -3.38 -18.08 30.66
C ILE A 451 -2.53 -18.23 29.41
N THR A 452 -1.39 -17.55 29.38
CA THR A 452 -0.42 -17.67 28.29
C THR A 452 0.47 -18.89 28.48
N PRO A 453 0.81 -19.64 27.43
CA PRO A 453 1.81 -20.71 27.52
C PRO A 453 3.16 -20.19 27.97
N ASN A 454 3.76 -20.83 28.96
CA ASN A 454 5.15 -20.59 29.32
C ASN A 454 6.07 -21.32 28.34
N ILE A 455 7.01 -20.61 27.76
CA ILE A 455 8.02 -21.20 26.88
C ILE A 455 8.97 -22.05 27.71
N SER A 456 8.98 -23.36 27.49
CA SER A 456 9.85 -24.30 28.20
C SER A 456 11.31 -24.18 27.76
N GLU A 457 12.23 -24.60 28.62
CA GLU A 457 13.64 -24.67 28.26
C GLU A 457 13.89 -25.61 27.07
N ALA A 458 13.09 -26.66 26.90
CA ALA A 458 13.15 -27.54 25.73
C ALA A 458 12.81 -26.80 24.42
N THR A 459 11.81 -25.91 24.45
CA THR A 459 11.48 -25.05 23.30
C THR A 459 12.62 -24.10 22.99
N LYS A 460 13.20 -23.44 24.00
CA LYS A 460 14.33 -22.52 23.82
C LYS A 460 15.57 -23.25 23.27
N GLN A 461 15.88 -24.43 23.79
CA GLN A 461 17.00 -25.26 23.31
C GLN A 461 16.83 -25.67 21.85
N LYS A 462 15.61 -26.02 21.42
CA LYS A 462 15.32 -26.37 20.02
C LYS A 462 15.55 -25.19 19.08
N VAL A 463 15.12 -23.99 19.48
CA VAL A 463 15.40 -22.76 18.72
C VAL A 463 16.89 -22.46 18.69
N ALA A 464 17.57 -22.56 19.84
CA ALA A 464 19.02 -22.33 19.92
C ALA A 464 19.79 -23.32 19.03
N GLN A 465 19.42 -24.60 19.00
CA GLN A 465 20.04 -25.58 18.11
C GLN A 465 19.87 -25.19 16.64
N LYS A 466 18.67 -24.84 16.21
CA LYS A 466 18.37 -24.41 14.83
C LYS A 466 19.18 -23.18 14.41
N VAL A 467 19.29 -22.18 15.29
CA VAL A 467 20.04 -20.96 15.05
C VAL A 467 21.56 -21.25 15.02
N ASN A 468 22.06 -22.10 15.91
CA ASN A 468 23.47 -22.51 15.94
C ASN A 468 23.87 -23.35 14.72
N ASP A 469 22.96 -24.20 14.22
CA ASP A 469 23.17 -24.96 12.98
C ASP A 469 23.29 -24.02 11.77
N LEU A 470 22.47 -22.97 11.71
CA LEU A 470 22.61 -21.92 10.71
C LEU A 470 23.96 -21.20 10.83
N LYS A 471 24.32 -20.78 12.05
CA LYS A 471 25.61 -20.12 12.32
C LYS A 471 26.78 -20.93 11.79
N ALA A 472 26.81 -22.24 12.07
CA ALA A 472 27.85 -23.15 11.58
C ALA A 472 27.86 -23.25 10.04
N GLN A 473 26.70 -23.29 9.39
CA GLN A 473 26.59 -23.33 7.93
C GLN A 473 27.11 -22.05 7.27
N VAL A 474 26.81 -20.89 7.85
CA VAL A 474 27.30 -19.60 7.33
C VAL A 474 28.81 -19.46 7.58
N GLN A 475 29.29 -19.81 8.76
CA GLN A 475 30.72 -19.74 9.09
C GLN A 475 31.56 -20.68 8.22
N SER A 476 31.03 -21.83 7.84
CA SER A 476 31.71 -22.77 6.92
C SER A 476 31.57 -22.39 5.43
N GLY A 477 30.86 -21.31 5.10
CA GLY A 477 30.62 -20.87 3.71
C GLY A 477 29.64 -21.74 2.92
N LYS A 478 28.96 -22.69 3.55
CA LYS A 478 27.94 -23.54 2.88
C LYS A 478 26.70 -22.74 2.47
N VAL A 479 26.42 -21.65 3.17
CA VAL A 479 25.25 -20.80 2.95
C VAL A 479 25.65 -19.34 3.14
N THR A 480 25.09 -18.43 2.36
CA THR A 480 25.26 -16.99 2.54
C THR A 480 24.04 -16.37 3.22
N TRP A 481 24.23 -15.21 3.87
CA TRP A 481 23.14 -14.47 4.49
C TRP A 481 22.01 -14.11 3.49
N ASP A 482 22.38 -13.73 2.26
CA ASP A 482 21.43 -13.41 1.19
C ASP A 482 20.60 -14.64 0.76
N GLN A 483 21.20 -15.84 0.76
CA GLN A 483 20.47 -17.08 0.51
C GLN A 483 19.48 -17.40 1.64
N VAL A 484 19.86 -17.15 2.90
CA VAL A 484 18.98 -17.39 4.04
C VAL A 484 17.78 -16.43 4.01
N GLU A 485 18.02 -15.16 3.73
CA GLU A 485 16.95 -14.16 3.63
C GLU A 485 15.93 -14.52 2.53
N LYS A 486 16.40 -14.91 1.34
CA LYS A 486 15.57 -15.06 0.15
C LYS A 486 14.93 -16.43 -0.04
N GLN A 487 15.47 -17.49 0.58
CA GLN A 487 15.01 -18.86 0.32
C GLN A 487 14.07 -19.36 1.42
N ASP A 488 12.89 -19.85 1.03
CA ASP A 488 11.86 -20.35 1.95
C ASP A 488 12.28 -21.63 2.71
N ARG A 489 13.24 -22.40 2.16
CA ARG A 489 13.77 -23.58 2.86
C ARG A 489 14.40 -23.25 4.22
N PHE A 490 14.84 -22.01 4.43
CA PHE A 490 15.31 -21.51 5.71
C PHE A 490 14.12 -20.94 6.47
N ASN A 491 13.41 -21.81 7.16
CA ASN A 491 12.19 -21.48 7.87
C ASN A 491 12.48 -20.79 9.21
N PHE A 492 12.99 -19.54 9.16
CA PHE A 492 13.10 -18.63 10.29
C PHE A 492 11.96 -17.62 10.23
N ASN A 493 11.39 -17.28 11.39
CA ASN A 493 10.31 -16.30 11.45
C ASN A 493 10.80 -14.84 11.45
N VAL A 494 12.09 -14.62 11.71
CA VAL A 494 12.76 -13.33 11.51
C VAL A 494 13.88 -13.52 10.49
N LYS A 495 13.75 -12.88 9.34
CA LYS A 495 14.74 -12.83 8.26
C LYS A 495 14.78 -11.40 7.71
N GLU A 496 15.39 -10.50 8.47
CA GLU A 496 15.44 -9.08 8.15
C GLU A 496 16.79 -8.67 7.59
N ARG A 497 16.76 -7.86 6.55
CA ARG A 497 17.93 -7.18 6.00
C ARG A 497 17.83 -5.69 6.27
N PHE A 498 18.87 -5.12 6.86
CA PHE A 498 19.00 -3.67 6.97
C PHE A 498 20.16 -3.18 6.09
N LYS A 499 19.87 -2.21 5.23
CA LYS A 499 20.88 -1.63 4.33
C LYS A 499 21.63 -0.46 4.95
N LYS A 500 20.97 0.26 5.87
CA LYS A 500 21.49 1.45 6.53
C LYS A 500 20.85 1.53 7.92
N LEU A 501 21.61 1.24 8.93
CA LEU A 501 21.25 1.41 10.33
C LEU A 501 22.16 2.48 10.92
N LEU A 502 21.59 3.52 11.50
CA LEU A 502 22.31 4.59 12.19
C LEU A 502 22.38 4.30 13.69
N LYS A 503 23.34 4.92 14.39
CA LYS A 503 23.37 4.88 15.85
C LYS A 503 22.07 5.46 16.42
N GLY A 504 21.50 4.77 17.40
CA GLY A 504 20.25 5.16 18.05
C GLY A 504 18.98 4.76 17.33
N GLU A 505 19.05 4.13 16.15
CA GLU A 505 17.90 3.57 15.46
C GLU A 505 17.48 2.20 16.02
N THR A 506 16.28 1.77 15.64
CA THR A 506 15.72 0.47 15.99
C THR A 506 16.27 -0.62 15.07
N VAL A 507 16.74 -1.73 15.63
CA VAL A 507 17.24 -2.89 14.87
C VAL A 507 16.02 -3.65 14.31
N PRO A 508 15.91 -3.83 12.98
CA PRO A 508 14.82 -4.59 12.38
C PRO A 508 14.70 -6.00 12.99
N GLY A 509 13.49 -6.46 13.26
CA GLY A 509 13.22 -7.78 13.84
C GLY A 509 13.58 -7.97 15.32
N ILE A 510 14.23 -6.98 15.95
CA ILE A 510 14.61 -7.04 17.39
C ILE A 510 13.99 -5.90 18.19
N GLY A 511 13.93 -4.70 17.62
CA GLY A 511 13.46 -3.52 18.32
C GLY A 511 14.57 -2.58 18.77
N LYS A 512 14.27 -1.72 19.74
CA LYS A 512 15.23 -0.75 20.29
C LYS A 512 16.24 -1.45 21.20
N ASP A 513 17.49 -1.44 20.79
CA ASP A 513 18.62 -2.05 21.52
C ASP A 513 19.92 -1.29 21.23
N ASP A 514 20.17 -0.22 21.99
CA ASP A 514 21.33 0.65 21.78
C ASP A 514 22.67 -0.07 22.04
N GLU A 515 22.70 -1.06 22.94
CA GLU A 515 23.89 -1.89 23.19
C GLU A 515 24.24 -2.72 21.96
N LEU A 516 23.25 -3.39 21.39
CA LEU A 516 23.43 -4.18 20.16
C LEU A 516 23.88 -3.30 19.00
N VAL A 517 23.27 -2.12 18.82
CA VAL A 517 23.66 -1.15 17.79
C VAL A 517 25.12 -0.74 17.97
N ASN A 518 25.54 -0.37 19.19
CA ASN A 518 26.93 -0.01 19.47
C ASN A 518 27.90 -1.17 19.21
N LYS A 519 27.51 -2.40 19.56
CA LYS A 519 28.30 -3.60 19.29
C LYS A 519 28.42 -3.88 17.80
N LEU A 520 27.35 -3.69 17.01
CA LEU A 520 27.40 -3.79 15.55
C LEU A 520 28.37 -2.79 14.92
N PHE A 521 28.36 -1.54 15.38
CA PHE A 521 29.30 -0.54 14.90
C PHE A 521 30.77 -0.89 15.23
N ALA A 522 31.02 -1.51 16.37
CA ALA A 522 32.35 -1.92 16.81
C ALA A 522 32.83 -3.25 16.20
N SER A 523 31.90 -4.10 15.74
CA SER A 523 32.24 -5.43 15.20
C SER A 523 32.96 -5.34 13.86
N LYS A 524 33.70 -6.41 13.50
CA LYS A 524 34.28 -6.58 12.18
C LYS A 524 33.17 -6.97 11.17
N LEU A 525 33.44 -6.76 9.88
CA LEU A 525 32.55 -7.26 8.83
C LEU A 525 32.44 -8.80 8.93
N ASN A 526 31.22 -9.29 8.82
CA ASN A 526 30.83 -10.70 8.91
C ASN A 526 31.04 -11.34 10.30
N GLU A 527 31.35 -10.55 11.33
CA GLU A 527 31.33 -11.02 12.70
C GLU A 527 29.89 -11.22 13.16
N ILE A 528 29.57 -12.43 13.64
CA ILE A 528 28.24 -12.80 14.08
C ILE A 528 28.05 -12.43 15.55
N ILE A 529 27.05 -11.63 15.82
CA ILE A 529 26.60 -11.30 17.18
C ILE A 529 25.38 -12.17 17.48
N GLU A 530 25.49 -12.97 18.54
CA GLU A 530 24.36 -13.74 19.06
C GLU A 530 23.57 -12.89 20.03
N LYS A 531 22.24 -12.87 19.86
CA LYS A 531 21.32 -12.14 20.73
C LYS A 531 20.24 -13.09 21.22
N ASN A 532 20.35 -13.49 22.49
CA ASN A 532 19.33 -14.26 23.17
C ASN A 532 18.46 -13.30 23.99
N LEU A 533 17.21 -13.20 23.61
CA LEU A 533 16.21 -12.33 24.23
C LEU A 533 15.11 -13.18 24.88
N PRO A 534 14.35 -12.64 25.84
CA PRO A 534 13.18 -13.34 26.40
C PRO A 534 12.18 -13.81 25.33
N VAL A 535 12.13 -13.15 24.18
CA VAL A 535 11.20 -13.39 23.08
C VAL A 535 11.75 -14.28 21.97
N GLY A 536 13.08 -14.52 21.88
CA GLY A 536 13.67 -15.29 20.79
C GLY A 536 15.19 -15.32 20.79
N TYR A 537 15.78 -16.05 19.83
CA TYR A 537 17.21 -16.15 19.65
C TYR A 537 17.60 -15.81 18.22
N PHE A 538 18.55 -14.87 18.07
CA PHE A 538 18.86 -14.22 16.80
C PHE A 538 20.37 -14.16 16.55
N LEU A 539 20.74 -14.27 15.27
CA LEU A 539 22.06 -13.91 14.76
C LEU A 539 21.97 -12.55 14.11
N VAL A 540 22.86 -11.65 14.51
CA VAL A 540 22.95 -10.32 13.94
C VAL A 540 24.35 -10.15 13.36
N VAL A 541 24.44 -9.69 12.12
CA VAL A 541 25.73 -9.57 11.42
C VAL A 541 25.83 -8.27 10.66
N LYS A 542 26.97 -7.60 10.76
CA LYS A 542 27.34 -6.48 9.91
C LYS A 542 28.03 -6.98 8.66
N THR A 543 27.48 -6.71 7.48
CA THR A 543 28.06 -7.10 6.18
C THR A 543 28.56 -5.92 5.36
N SER A 544 28.20 -4.70 5.75
CA SER A 544 28.69 -3.46 5.15
C SER A 544 28.73 -2.34 6.17
N GLU A 545 29.59 -1.37 5.93
CA GLU A 545 29.64 -0.14 6.72
C GLU A 545 29.96 1.07 5.86
N ILE A 546 29.41 2.20 6.23
CA ILE A 546 29.75 3.51 5.71
C ILE A 546 30.35 4.29 6.87
N PRO A 547 31.63 4.67 6.84
CA PRO A 547 32.22 5.46 7.90
C PRO A 547 31.66 6.88 7.91
N PHE A 548 31.75 7.54 9.06
CA PHE A 548 31.47 8.97 9.14
C PHE A 548 32.42 9.72 8.21
N THR A 549 31.84 10.52 7.30
CA THR A 549 32.62 11.39 6.42
C THR A 549 32.21 12.83 6.69
N PRO A 550 33.09 13.65 7.25
CA PRO A 550 32.78 15.06 7.49
C PRO A 550 32.56 15.78 6.16
N ALA A 551 31.60 16.68 6.15
CA ALA A 551 31.39 17.54 5.02
C ALA A 551 32.59 18.47 4.83
N THR A 552 33.10 18.52 3.62
CA THR A 552 34.02 19.53 3.13
C THR A 552 33.35 20.31 2.00
N PHE A 553 33.81 21.51 1.74
CA PHE A 553 33.26 22.28 0.63
C PHE A 553 33.37 21.49 -0.69
N GLU A 554 34.51 20.88 -0.93
CA GLU A 554 34.77 20.13 -2.17
C GLU A 554 33.82 18.94 -2.38
N ASN A 555 33.57 18.14 -1.32
CA ASN A 555 32.69 16.96 -1.43
C ASN A 555 31.20 17.33 -1.36
N SER A 556 30.86 18.55 -0.97
CA SER A 556 29.48 19.03 -0.79
C SER A 556 29.05 20.07 -1.83
N LYS A 557 30.00 20.57 -2.64
CA LYS A 557 29.80 21.65 -3.60
C LYS A 557 28.61 21.39 -4.55
N GLU A 558 28.55 20.19 -5.13
CA GLU A 558 27.46 19.84 -6.04
C GLU A 558 26.12 19.71 -5.33
N ARG A 559 26.09 19.19 -4.13
CA ARG A 559 24.86 19.12 -3.33
C ARG A 559 24.35 20.51 -2.97
N ALA A 560 25.23 21.41 -2.56
CA ALA A 560 24.89 22.82 -2.30
C ALA A 560 24.37 23.53 -3.57
N ARG A 561 25.01 23.26 -4.73
CA ARG A 561 24.55 23.77 -6.02
C ARG A 561 23.15 23.28 -6.36
N LEU A 562 22.87 22.00 -6.19
CA LEU A 562 21.55 21.43 -6.47
C LEU A 562 20.46 22.02 -5.56
N GLU A 563 20.73 22.16 -4.25
CA GLU A 563 19.78 22.81 -3.34
C GLU A 563 19.45 24.25 -3.79
N LEU A 564 20.47 25.04 -4.13
CA LEU A 564 20.26 26.41 -4.63
C LEU A 564 19.53 26.39 -5.99
N ALA A 565 19.82 25.44 -6.86
CA ALA A 565 19.16 25.30 -8.16
C ALA A 565 17.67 24.99 -8.01
N HIS A 566 17.31 24.12 -7.10
CA HIS A 566 15.90 23.81 -6.79
C HIS A 566 15.20 25.01 -6.15
N GLU A 567 15.82 25.66 -5.17
CA GLU A 567 15.27 26.89 -4.57
C GLU A 567 15.04 27.98 -5.63
N PHE A 568 15.97 28.14 -6.58
CA PHE A 568 15.84 29.04 -7.70
C PHE A 568 14.70 28.67 -8.63
N ALA A 569 14.60 27.39 -9.01
CA ALA A 569 13.56 26.89 -9.88
C ALA A 569 12.17 27.05 -9.24
N GLU A 570 12.01 26.70 -7.97
CA GLU A 570 10.77 26.88 -7.21
C GLU A 570 10.35 28.35 -7.12
N LYS A 571 11.28 29.25 -6.75
CA LYS A 571 11.02 30.68 -6.70
C LYS A 571 10.65 31.25 -8.09
N THR A 572 11.34 30.78 -9.14
CA THR A 572 11.03 31.17 -10.52
C THR A 572 9.61 30.73 -10.89
N LEU A 573 9.22 29.47 -10.63
CA LEU A 573 7.85 29.01 -10.90
C LEU A 573 6.80 29.70 -10.01
N ALA A 574 7.15 30.01 -8.76
CA ALA A 574 6.24 30.72 -7.84
C ALA A 574 6.01 32.18 -8.28
N SER A 575 7.00 32.83 -8.93
CA SER A 575 6.88 34.20 -9.43
C SER A 575 6.08 34.32 -10.75
N ILE A 576 5.72 33.22 -11.38
CA ILE A 576 4.88 33.19 -12.57
C ILE A 576 3.41 33.33 -12.13
N ASN A 577 2.95 34.59 -12.05
CA ASN A 577 1.59 34.98 -11.63
C ASN A 577 0.63 35.06 -12.81
#